data_1cb7176a9cb32496e9a761cfece019b7
#
_entry.id   1cb7176a9cb32496e9a761cfece019b7
#
_cell.length_a   1.000
_cell.length_b   1.000
_cell.length_c   1.000
_cell.angle_alpha   90.00
_cell.angle_beta   90.00
_cell.angle_gamma   90.00
#
_symmetry.space_group_name_H-M   'P 1'
#
loop_
_entity.id
_entity.type
_entity.pdbx_description
1 polymer ?
#
loop_
_entity_poly.entity_id
_entity_poly.type
_entity_poly.pdbx_seq_one_letter_code
_entity_poly.pdbx_strand_id
1 'polypeptide(L)'
;MTFLDPEKEAEVDVLSGSCMLVRKEAMDQVGLLDEDYFMYGEDIDWCYRIRKAGWKIFYIPSAQIIHFRGESGRAVPLRILYRKSKAMSIFVGKHMVRRYRFFPMWILHFAITIYGVVRFTANMLRLLLVPLIDVTLILFGIKMGLTLRYHP
;
A
#
# COMPACT_ATOMS: atom_id res chain seq x y z
N MET A 1 -16.03 -5.90 -5.09
CA MET A 1 -15.13 -5.04 -5.90
C MET A 1 -15.53 -5.23 -7.33
N THR A 2 -16.09 -4.23 -7.96
CA THR A 2 -16.32 -4.21 -9.39
C THR A 2 -14.95 -4.07 -10.04
N PHE A 3 -14.51 -5.05 -10.80
CA PHE A 3 -13.31 -4.92 -11.62
C PHE A 3 -13.59 -3.85 -12.67
N LEU A 4 -12.90 -2.72 -12.57
CA LEU A 4 -12.96 -1.69 -13.60
C LEU A 4 -12.26 -2.23 -14.84
N ASP A 5 -12.89 -2.06 -15.99
CA ASP A 5 -12.28 -2.30 -17.28
C ASP A 5 -11.20 -1.21 -17.51
N PRO A 6 -9.91 -1.56 -17.59
CA PRO A 6 -8.83 -0.58 -17.71
C PRO A 6 -8.87 0.21 -19.04
N GLU A 7 -9.64 -0.25 -20.02
CA GLU A 7 -9.78 0.40 -21.33
C GLU A 7 -10.94 1.40 -21.37
N LYS A 8 -11.74 1.50 -20.28
CA LYS A 8 -12.91 2.37 -20.24
C LYS A 8 -12.77 3.48 -19.21
N GLU A 9 -13.28 4.65 -19.60
CA GLU A 9 -13.47 5.74 -18.66
C GLU A 9 -14.46 5.35 -17.56
N ALA A 10 -14.15 5.63 -16.32
CA ALA A 10 -15.00 5.28 -15.20
C ALA A 10 -14.90 6.30 -14.05
N GLU A 11 -16.03 6.55 -13.40
CA GLU A 11 -16.04 7.27 -12.13
C GLU A 11 -15.44 6.37 -11.04
N VAL A 12 -14.48 6.88 -10.31
CA VAL A 12 -13.72 6.14 -9.27
C VAL A 12 -13.71 6.88 -7.95
N ASP A 13 -13.45 6.15 -6.89
CA ASP A 13 -13.34 6.76 -5.56
C ASP A 13 -11.99 7.43 -5.33
N VAL A 14 -10.93 6.84 -5.87
CA VAL A 14 -9.54 7.25 -5.63
C VAL A 14 -8.72 7.02 -6.88
N LEU A 15 -7.84 7.96 -7.19
CA LEU A 15 -6.76 7.83 -8.17
C LEU A 15 -5.41 7.82 -7.43
N SER A 16 -4.42 7.19 -8.06
CA SER A 16 -3.04 7.29 -7.60
C SER A 16 -2.47 8.68 -7.86
N GLY A 17 -1.74 9.22 -6.89
CA GLY A 17 -1.05 10.49 -7.01
C GLY A 17 0.06 10.55 -8.06
N SER A 18 0.32 9.45 -8.78
CA SER A 18 1.32 9.38 -9.85
C SER A 18 0.99 10.28 -11.05
N CYS A 19 -0.31 10.49 -11.33
CA CYS A 19 -0.79 11.45 -12.34
C CYS A 19 -2.22 11.84 -12.03
N MET A 20 -2.43 13.09 -11.64
CA MET A 20 -3.75 13.64 -11.35
C MET A 20 -3.86 15.02 -11.96
N LEU A 21 -4.95 15.26 -12.69
CA LEU A 21 -5.35 16.59 -13.13
C LEU A 21 -6.55 17.03 -12.28
N VAL A 22 -6.42 18.12 -11.56
CA VAL A 22 -7.46 18.58 -10.63
C VAL A 22 -7.90 19.99 -11.04
N ARG A 23 -9.21 20.23 -11.04
CA ARG A 23 -9.76 21.56 -11.30
C ARG A 23 -9.34 22.53 -10.20
N LYS A 24 -9.00 23.75 -10.60
CA LYS A 24 -8.59 24.81 -9.66
C LYS A 24 -9.68 25.10 -8.63
N GLU A 25 -10.94 25.13 -9.07
CA GLU A 25 -12.09 25.39 -8.19
C GLU A 25 -12.25 24.29 -7.12
N ALA A 26 -11.96 23.05 -7.46
CA ALA A 26 -11.96 21.96 -6.49
C ALA A 26 -10.82 22.14 -5.47
N MET A 27 -9.61 22.50 -5.95
CA MET A 27 -8.48 22.79 -5.05
C MET A 27 -8.75 23.98 -4.13
N ASP A 28 -9.33 25.05 -4.66
CA ASP A 28 -9.67 26.25 -3.87
C ASP A 28 -10.70 25.93 -2.76
N GLN A 29 -11.59 24.97 -3.01
CA GLN A 29 -12.62 24.54 -2.06
C GLN A 29 -12.10 23.58 -0.99
N VAL A 30 -11.26 22.59 -1.37
CA VAL A 30 -10.84 21.51 -0.45
C VAL A 30 -9.42 21.68 0.05
N GLY A 31 -8.65 22.61 -0.48
CA GLY A 31 -7.24 22.80 -0.22
C GLY A 31 -6.33 21.85 -1.01
N LEU A 32 -5.05 22.02 -0.83
CA LEU A 32 -4.00 21.20 -1.46
C LEU A 32 -3.82 19.85 -0.76
N LEU A 33 -2.79 19.12 -1.15
CA LEU A 33 -2.34 17.91 -0.45
C LEU A 33 -2.03 18.23 1.01
N ASP A 34 -2.39 17.34 1.90
CA ASP A 34 -2.24 17.51 3.35
C ASP A 34 -0.81 17.11 3.77
N GLU A 35 -0.08 18.03 4.36
CA GLU A 35 1.34 17.88 4.73
C GLU A 35 1.58 16.91 5.90
N ASP A 36 0.55 16.52 6.64
CA ASP A 36 0.67 15.47 7.66
C ASP A 36 1.04 14.12 7.05
N TYR A 37 0.74 13.92 5.76
CA TYR A 37 1.16 12.75 5.00
C TYR A 37 2.52 12.99 4.36
N PHE A 38 3.56 12.36 4.90
CA PHE A 38 4.90 12.47 4.31
C PHE A 38 5.02 11.72 2.97
N MET A 39 4.41 10.54 2.89
CA MET A 39 4.40 9.65 1.72
C MET A 39 3.34 8.57 1.96
N TYR A 40 2.55 8.27 0.96
CA TYR A 40 1.37 7.40 0.98
C TYR A 40 0.18 7.98 1.74
N GLY A 41 -0.98 7.93 1.10
CA GLY A 41 -2.26 8.32 1.66
C GLY A 41 -2.65 9.77 1.41
N GLU A 42 -1.73 10.63 0.97
CA GLU A 42 -1.99 12.00 0.56
C GLU A 42 -2.98 12.07 -0.60
N ASP A 43 -2.84 11.16 -1.56
CA ASP A 43 -3.73 11.02 -2.71
C ASP A 43 -5.12 10.49 -2.31
N ILE A 44 -5.18 9.52 -1.42
CA ILE A 44 -6.42 8.97 -0.86
C ILE A 44 -7.17 10.06 -0.08
N ASP A 45 -6.47 10.82 0.77
CA ASP A 45 -7.03 11.91 1.55
C ASP A 45 -7.61 12.99 0.64
N TRP A 46 -6.84 13.39 -0.37
CA TRP A 46 -7.27 14.44 -1.30
C TRP A 46 -8.50 14.01 -2.10
N CYS A 47 -8.50 12.81 -2.67
CA CYS A 47 -9.64 12.23 -3.34
C CYS A 47 -10.87 12.16 -2.43
N TYR A 48 -10.70 11.76 -1.17
CA TYR A 48 -11.78 11.73 -0.19
C TYR A 48 -12.36 13.12 0.06
N ARG A 49 -11.53 14.16 0.24
CA ARG A 49 -11.97 15.56 0.45
C ARG A 49 -12.69 16.11 -0.79
N ILE A 50 -12.16 15.86 -1.99
CA ILE A 50 -12.73 16.24 -3.27
C ILE A 50 -14.14 15.64 -3.42
N ARG A 51 -14.29 14.33 -3.19
CA ARG A 51 -15.59 13.66 -3.28
C ARG A 51 -16.57 14.13 -2.20
N LYS A 52 -16.08 14.34 -1.00
CA LYS A 52 -16.90 14.85 0.11
C LYS A 52 -17.45 16.25 -0.15
N ALA A 53 -16.74 17.05 -0.95
CA ALA A 53 -17.17 18.37 -1.43
C ALA A 53 -18.15 18.29 -2.61
N GLY A 54 -18.51 17.10 -3.09
CA GLY A 54 -19.46 16.87 -4.19
C GLY A 54 -18.85 16.76 -5.58
N TRP A 55 -17.52 16.83 -5.70
CA TRP A 55 -16.82 16.64 -6.96
C TRP A 55 -16.72 15.17 -7.33
N LYS A 56 -16.63 14.90 -8.64
CA LYS A 56 -16.43 13.55 -9.19
C LYS A 56 -14.99 13.35 -9.60
N ILE A 57 -14.53 12.11 -9.52
CA ILE A 57 -13.20 11.68 -9.94
C ILE A 57 -13.36 10.66 -11.05
N PHE A 58 -12.65 10.86 -12.15
CA PHE A 58 -12.70 9.97 -13.31
C PHE A 58 -11.33 9.38 -13.61
N TYR A 59 -11.31 8.10 -13.89
CA TYR A 59 -10.19 7.42 -14.53
C TYR A 59 -10.34 7.56 -16.04
N ILE A 60 -9.30 8.07 -16.70
CA ILE A 60 -9.28 8.31 -18.16
C ILE A 60 -8.14 7.49 -18.77
N PRO A 61 -8.44 6.37 -19.46
CA PRO A 61 -7.45 5.45 -20.00
C PRO A 61 -6.65 6.00 -21.18
N SER A 62 -7.15 7.02 -21.88
CA SER A 62 -6.43 7.66 -23.00
C SER A 62 -5.17 8.41 -22.54
N ALA A 63 -5.08 8.80 -21.27
CA ALA A 63 -3.90 9.43 -20.70
C ALA A 63 -2.99 8.35 -20.06
N GLN A 64 -1.88 8.04 -20.73
CA GLN A 64 -0.94 7.03 -20.26
C GLN A 64 0.38 7.66 -19.81
N ILE A 65 0.88 7.21 -18.68
CA ILE A 65 2.18 7.60 -18.13
C ILE A 65 3.01 6.37 -17.81
N ILE A 66 4.33 6.53 -17.83
CA ILE A 66 5.25 5.54 -17.30
C ILE A 66 5.57 5.91 -15.85
N HIS A 67 5.18 5.04 -14.90
CA HIS A 67 5.46 5.22 -13.49
C HIS A 67 6.39 4.11 -12.99
N PHE A 68 7.64 4.46 -12.67
CA PHE A 68 8.63 3.51 -12.13
C PHE A 68 8.31 3.23 -10.65
N ARG A 69 7.54 2.17 -10.42
CA ARG A 69 7.23 1.74 -9.05
C ARG A 69 8.49 1.39 -8.28
N GLY A 70 8.65 1.95 -7.10
CA GLY A 70 9.74 1.61 -6.19
C GLY A 70 10.95 2.52 -6.25
N GLU A 71 11.08 3.43 -7.21
CA GLU A 71 12.17 4.41 -7.22
C GLU A 71 12.13 5.31 -5.98
N SER A 72 10.95 5.80 -5.61
CA SER A 72 10.75 6.55 -4.36
C SER A 72 10.84 5.66 -3.11
N GLY A 73 10.80 4.34 -3.25
CA GLY A 73 10.72 3.33 -2.19
C GLY A 73 11.89 2.37 -2.14
N ARG A 74 13.06 2.68 -2.73
CA ARG A 74 14.31 1.92 -2.50
C ARG A 74 14.72 1.87 -1.01
N ALA A 75 13.95 2.54 -0.16
CA ALA A 75 14.07 2.45 1.28
C ALA A 75 13.64 1.07 1.80
N VAL A 76 14.30 0.66 2.87
CA VAL A 76 14.06 -0.53 3.68
C VAL A 76 12.56 -0.88 3.76
N PRO A 77 12.15 -2.12 3.45
CA PRO A 77 10.73 -2.55 3.43
C PRO A 77 9.95 -2.20 4.69
N LEU A 78 10.62 -2.18 5.84
CA LEU A 78 10.04 -1.81 7.13
C LEU A 78 9.63 -0.35 7.21
N ARG A 79 10.42 0.55 6.64
CA ARG A 79 10.11 1.98 6.63
C ARG A 79 8.87 2.26 5.79
N ILE A 80 8.71 1.52 4.68
CA ILE A 80 7.51 1.62 3.83
C ILE A 80 6.27 1.14 4.58
N LEU A 81 6.36 0.00 5.26
CA LEU A 81 5.26 -0.53 6.06
C LEU A 81 4.85 0.44 7.17
N TYR A 82 5.82 0.97 7.91
CA TYR A 82 5.57 1.98 8.95
C TYR A 82 4.87 3.23 8.39
N ARG A 83 5.35 3.77 7.25
CA ARG A 83 4.76 4.95 6.61
C ARG A 83 3.32 4.69 6.17
N LYS A 84 3.03 3.54 5.57
CA LYS A 84 1.66 3.15 5.18
C LYS A 84 0.74 3.02 6.40
N SER A 85 1.20 2.38 7.47
CA SER A 85 0.43 2.24 8.71
C SER A 85 0.18 3.61 9.36
N LYS A 86 1.18 4.49 9.36
CA LYS A 86 1.04 5.87 9.86
C LYS A 86 0.02 6.66 9.04
N ALA A 87 0.10 6.59 7.71
CA ALA A 87 -0.85 7.25 6.81
C ALA A 87 -2.29 6.77 7.04
N MET A 88 -2.50 5.46 7.19
CA MET A 88 -3.82 4.92 7.55
C MET A 88 -4.32 5.46 8.89
N SER A 89 -3.46 5.55 9.91
CA SER A 89 -3.84 6.09 11.21
C SER A 89 -4.23 7.57 11.13
N ILE A 90 -3.50 8.38 10.34
CA ILE A 90 -3.82 9.78 10.10
C ILE A 90 -5.18 9.90 9.41
N PHE A 91 -5.40 9.14 8.33
CA PHE A 91 -6.66 9.15 7.58
C PHE A 91 -7.87 8.81 8.47
N VAL A 92 -7.74 7.74 9.23
CA VAL A 92 -8.78 7.31 10.17
C VAL A 92 -9.04 8.39 11.22
N GLY A 93 -7.99 8.96 11.81
CA GLY A 93 -8.09 10.03 12.80
C GLY A 93 -8.82 11.27 12.26
N LYS A 94 -8.51 11.68 11.03
CA LYS A 94 -9.10 12.88 10.41
C LYS A 94 -10.54 12.67 9.93
N HIS A 95 -10.85 11.51 9.36
CA HIS A 95 -12.11 11.33 8.61
C HIS A 95 -13.10 10.36 9.22
N MET A 96 -12.65 9.41 10.05
CA MET A 96 -13.50 8.34 10.54
C MET A 96 -13.98 8.53 11.98
N VAL A 97 -13.23 9.23 12.83
CA VAL A 97 -13.58 9.42 14.26
C VAL A 97 -14.96 10.03 14.45
N ARG A 98 -15.32 11.04 13.66
CA ARG A 98 -16.64 11.71 13.76
C ARG A 98 -17.80 10.83 13.25
N ARG A 99 -17.55 9.98 12.25
CA ARG A 99 -18.56 9.15 11.59
C ARG A 99 -18.93 7.92 12.43
N TYR A 100 -17.96 7.40 13.17
CA TYR A 100 -18.10 6.18 13.98
C TYR A 100 -17.98 6.47 15.46
N ARG A 101 -18.76 7.44 15.97
CA ARG A 101 -18.73 7.92 17.35
C ARG A 101 -18.91 6.81 18.41
N PHE A 102 -19.57 5.70 18.05
CA PHE A 102 -19.76 4.54 18.91
C PHE A 102 -18.72 3.42 18.69
N PHE A 103 -17.87 3.55 17.68
CA PHE A 103 -16.84 2.54 17.44
C PHE A 103 -15.56 2.93 18.20
N PRO A 104 -15.05 2.07 19.07
CA PRO A 104 -13.84 2.37 19.82
C PRO A 104 -12.65 2.47 18.87
N MET A 105 -12.16 3.67 18.59
CA MET A 105 -11.07 3.93 17.66
C MET A 105 -9.80 3.17 18.01
N TRP A 106 -9.59 2.85 19.30
CA TRP A 106 -8.45 2.05 19.75
C TRP A 106 -8.43 0.65 19.12
N ILE A 107 -9.60 0.05 18.85
CA ILE A 107 -9.70 -1.26 18.16
C ILE A 107 -9.12 -1.16 16.75
N LEU A 108 -9.41 -0.08 16.03
CA LEU A 108 -8.91 0.11 14.68
C LEU A 108 -7.40 0.36 14.67
N HIS A 109 -6.90 1.19 15.58
CA HIS A 109 -5.44 1.37 15.76
C HIS A 109 -4.75 0.07 16.15
N PHE A 110 -5.36 -0.72 17.02
CA PHE A 110 -4.86 -2.03 17.41
C PHE A 110 -4.83 -3.00 16.23
N ALA A 111 -5.90 -3.06 15.43
CA ALA A 111 -5.96 -3.88 14.23
C ALA A 111 -4.89 -3.48 13.18
N ILE A 112 -4.68 -2.17 12.96
CA ILE A 112 -3.62 -1.66 12.08
C ILE A 112 -2.24 -2.08 12.58
N THR A 113 -2.01 -1.97 13.90
CA THR A 113 -0.73 -2.36 14.52
C THR A 113 -0.50 -3.86 14.40
N ILE A 114 -1.49 -4.70 14.72
CA ILE A 114 -1.39 -6.17 14.57
C ILE A 114 -1.13 -6.53 13.11
N TYR A 115 -1.85 -5.94 12.17
CA TYR A 115 -1.60 -6.19 10.75
C TYR A 115 -0.15 -5.85 10.37
N GLY A 116 0.37 -4.73 10.85
CA GLY A 116 1.75 -4.34 10.67
C GLY A 116 2.75 -5.37 11.24
N VAL A 117 2.52 -5.81 12.46
CA VAL A 117 3.35 -6.82 13.14
C VAL A 117 3.32 -8.16 12.40
N VAL A 118 2.13 -8.64 12.03
CA VAL A 118 1.97 -9.92 11.30
C VAL A 118 2.68 -9.87 9.95
N ARG A 119 2.54 -8.77 9.23
CA ARG A 119 3.25 -8.59 7.94
C ARG A 119 4.76 -8.52 8.13
N PHE A 120 5.22 -7.86 9.17
CA PHE A 120 6.63 -7.80 9.51
C PHE A 120 7.20 -9.18 9.83
N THR A 121 6.56 -9.92 10.74
CA THR A 121 7.02 -11.26 11.14
C THR A 121 6.99 -12.23 9.98
N ALA A 122 5.94 -12.23 9.15
CA ALA A 122 5.87 -13.05 7.94
C ALA A 122 7.00 -12.74 6.95
N ASN A 123 7.36 -11.47 6.80
CA ASN A 123 8.45 -11.06 5.93
C ASN A 123 9.83 -11.47 6.48
N MET A 124 10.03 -11.35 7.80
CA MET A 124 11.24 -11.81 8.49
C MET A 124 11.41 -13.34 8.39
N LEU A 125 10.33 -14.08 8.61
CA LEU A 125 10.32 -15.54 8.43
C LEU A 125 10.71 -15.94 7.00
N ARG A 126 10.17 -15.30 5.98
CA ARG A 126 10.56 -15.56 4.59
C ARG A 126 12.03 -15.30 4.32
N LEU A 127 12.57 -14.18 4.83
CA LEU A 127 13.98 -13.83 4.67
C LEU A 127 14.92 -14.84 5.33
N LEU A 128 14.50 -15.49 6.41
CA LEU A 128 15.30 -16.48 7.13
C LEU A 128 15.10 -17.89 6.61
N LEU A 129 13.85 -18.29 6.37
CA LEU A 129 13.52 -19.69 6.01
C LEU A 129 13.87 -20.01 4.56
N VAL A 130 13.69 -19.09 3.61
CA VAL A 130 13.95 -19.40 2.20
C VAL A 130 15.43 -19.73 1.98
N PRO A 131 16.42 -18.92 2.41
CA PRO A 131 17.84 -19.30 2.26
C PRO A 131 18.21 -20.58 3.03
N LEU A 132 17.58 -20.81 4.20
CA LEU A 132 17.83 -22.03 4.97
C LEU A 132 17.35 -23.29 4.23
N ILE A 133 16.17 -23.21 3.62
CA ILE A 133 15.64 -24.31 2.79
C ILE A 133 16.54 -24.53 1.58
N ASP A 134 16.96 -23.48 0.89
CA ASP A 134 17.83 -23.60 -0.27
C ASP A 134 19.15 -24.28 0.09
N VAL A 135 19.80 -23.85 1.18
CA VAL A 135 21.05 -24.47 1.66
C VAL A 135 20.83 -25.94 2.03
N THR A 136 19.74 -26.28 2.72
CA THR A 136 19.47 -27.66 3.11
C THR A 136 19.21 -28.55 1.89
N LEU A 137 18.49 -28.08 0.88
CA LEU A 137 18.25 -28.81 -0.36
C LEU A 137 19.54 -29.02 -1.16
N ILE A 138 20.40 -28.01 -1.24
CA ILE A 138 21.72 -28.14 -1.90
C ILE A 138 22.59 -29.18 -1.19
N LEU A 139 22.69 -29.13 0.13
CA LEU A 139 23.48 -30.08 0.91
C LEU A 139 22.93 -31.51 0.78
N PHE A 140 21.61 -31.66 0.79
CA PHE A 140 20.96 -32.95 0.57
C PHE A 140 21.26 -33.52 -0.85
N GLY A 141 21.16 -32.66 -1.88
CA GLY A 141 21.47 -33.05 -3.25
C GLY A 141 22.93 -33.47 -3.42
N ILE A 142 23.89 -32.77 -2.82
CA ILE A 142 25.32 -33.13 -2.82
C ILE A 142 25.53 -34.49 -2.12
N LYS A 143 24.95 -34.66 -0.93
CA LYS A 143 25.03 -35.92 -0.18
C LYS A 143 24.50 -37.10 -0.99
N MET A 144 23.34 -36.96 -1.59
CA MET A 144 22.71 -38.00 -2.39
C MET A 144 23.54 -38.33 -3.64
N GLY A 145 24.06 -37.32 -4.33
CA GLY A 145 24.95 -37.53 -5.48
C GLY A 145 26.25 -38.25 -5.11
N LEU A 146 26.84 -37.93 -3.97
CA LEU A 146 28.04 -38.66 -3.47
C LEU A 146 27.71 -40.10 -3.11
N THR A 147 26.56 -40.35 -2.45
CA THR A 147 26.13 -41.71 -2.07
C THR A 147 25.96 -42.59 -3.33
N LEU A 148 25.26 -42.06 -4.35
CA LEU A 148 25.03 -42.79 -5.60
C LEU A 148 26.33 -43.06 -6.39
N ARG A 149 27.36 -42.22 -6.23
CA ARG A 149 28.63 -42.37 -6.92
C ARG A 149 29.55 -43.41 -6.26
N TYR A 150 29.46 -43.56 -4.93
CA TYR A 150 30.40 -44.41 -4.16
C TYR A 150 29.76 -45.71 -3.64
N HIS A 151 28.44 -45.90 -3.80
CA HIS A 151 27.73 -47.15 -3.50
C HIS A 151 26.92 -47.57 -4.73
N PRO A 152 27.54 -48.20 -5.75
CA PRO A 152 26.81 -48.76 -6.89
C PRO A 152 25.92 -49.95 -6.50
#